data_8d18d36cdbbf1dc26ca8c86ae6fd82b0
#
_entry.id   8d18d36cdbbf1dc26ca8c86ae6fd82b0
#
_cell.length_a   1.000
_cell.length_b   1.000
_cell.length_c   1.000
_cell.angle_alpha   90.00
_cell.angle_beta   90.00
_cell.angle_gamma   90.00
#
_symmetry.space_group_name_H-M   'P 1'
#
loop_
_entity.id
_entity.type
_entity.pdbx_description
1 polymer ?
#
loop_
_entity_poly.entity_id
_entity_poly.type
_entity_poly.pdbx_seq_one_letter_code
_entity_poly.pdbx_strand_id
1 'polypeptide(L)' 'MLKENLKTLRKAKGLSQEELAVKLHVVRQTISKWEQGLSVPDSDQLLTISQVLETPVS' A
#
# COMPACT_ATOMS: atom_id res chain seq x y z
N MET A 1 -8.30 -4.61 3.61
CA MET A 1 -7.09 -5.15 2.95
C MET A 1 -6.14 -5.69 4.00
N LEU A 2 -5.70 -6.91 3.84
CA LEU A 2 -4.76 -7.54 4.77
C LEU A 2 -3.34 -7.11 4.44
N LYS A 3 -2.46 -7.14 5.46
CA LYS A 3 -1.06 -6.72 5.28
C LYS A 3 -0.35 -7.51 4.19
N GLU A 4 -0.64 -8.80 4.10
CA GLU A 4 -0.01 -9.67 3.09
C GLU A 4 -0.43 -9.27 1.68
N ASN A 5 -1.66 -8.80 1.53
CA ASN A 5 -2.14 -8.38 0.22
C ASN A 5 -1.42 -7.14 -0.27
N LEU A 6 -1.18 -6.19 0.61
CA LEU A 6 -0.48 -4.96 0.21
C LEU A 6 0.92 -5.27 -0.29
N LYS A 7 1.67 -6.07 0.45
CA LYS A 7 3.03 -6.44 0.05
C LYS A 7 3.02 -7.20 -1.28
N THR A 8 2.10 -8.15 -1.42
CA THR A 8 1.99 -8.95 -2.62
C THR A 8 1.66 -8.09 -3.83
N LEU A 9 0.69 -7.18 -3.68
CA LEU A 9 0.29 -6.30 -4.77
C LEU A 9 1.41 -5.34 -5.15
N ARG A 10 2.10 -4.80 -4.15
CA ARG A 10 3.23 -3.91 -4.39
C ARG A 10 4.32 -4.62 -5.20
N LYS A 11 4.67 -5.82 -4.79
CA LYS A 11 5.71 -6.60 -5.48
C LYS A 11 5.28 -6.98 -6.89
N ALA A 12 4.00 -7.28 -7.06
CA ALA A 12 3.48 -7.62 -8.38
C ALA A 12 3.59 -6.44 -9.35
N LYS A 13 3.58 -5.22 -8.83
CA LYS A 13 3.76 -4.02 -9.64
C LYS A 13 5.21 -3.61 -9.75
N GLY A 14 6.13 -4.36 -9.15
CA GLY A 14 7.55 -4.05 -9.20
C GLY A 14 7.95 -2.83 -8.41
N LEU A 15 7.20 -2.48 -7.37
CA LEU A 15 7.45 -1.29 -6.58
C LEU A 15 8.15 -1.64 -5.28
N SER A 16 9.14 -0.80 -4.90
CA SER A 16 9.72 -0.87 -3.58
C SER A 16 8.81 -0.16 -2.58
N GLN A 17 9.07 -0.35 -1.28
CA GLN A 17 8.31 0.38 -0.26
C GLN A 17 8.46 1.88 -0.43
N GLU A 18 9.68 2.33 -0.76
CA GLU A 18 9.95 3.75 -0.99
C GLU A 18 9.13 4.28 -2.17
N GLU A 19 9.12 3.53 -3.27
CA GLU A 19 8.38 3.95 -4.45
C GLU A 19 6.88 4.05 -4.18
N LEU A 20 6.34 3.09 -3.47
CA LEU A 20 4.93 3.12 -3.12
C LEU A 20 4.63 4.30 -2.19
N ALA A 21 5.51 4.54 -1.22
CA ALA A 21 5.33 5.66 -0.29
C ALA A 21 5.28 6.99 -1.04
N VAL A 22 6.15 7.18 -2.02
CA VAL A 22 6.15 8.40 -2.83
C VAL A 22 4.83 8.54 -3.57
N LYS A 23 4.35 7.46 -4.17
CA LYS A 23 3.09 7.50 -4.93
C LYS A 23 1.89 7.80 -4.03
N LEU A 24 1.94 7.36 -2.78
CA LEU A 24 0.83 7.56 -1.84
C LEU A 24 1.00 8.81 -0.99
N HIS A 25 2.10 9.56 -1.17
CA HIS A 25 2.41 10.77 -0.41
C HIS A 25 2.50 10.49 1.09
N VAL A 26 3.12 9.38 1.44
CA VAL A 26 3.39 9.02 2.84
C VAL A 26 4.86 8.68 2.98
N VAL A 27 5.34 8.55 4.21
CA VAL A 27 6.72 8.13 4.45
C VAL A 27 6.83 6.61 4.33
N ARG A 28 8.03 6.14 4.01
CA ARG A 28 8.25 4.69 3.84
C ARG A 28 7.88 3.90 5.09
N GLN A 29 8.12 4.46 6.27
CA GLN A 29 7.78 3.79 7.52
C GLN A 29 6.29 3.47 7.62
N THR A 30 5.45 4.32 7.05
CA THR A 30 4.01 4.07 7.04
C THR A 30 3.69 2.81 6.24
N ILE A 31 4.32 2.66 5.07
CA ILE A 31 4.13 1.45 4.26
C ILE A 31 4.60 0.23 5.04
N SER A 32 5.76 0.31 5.66
CA SER A 32 6.31 -0.79 6.45
C SER A 32 5.36 -1.21 7.56
N LYS A 33 4.79 -0.25 8.27
CA LYS A 33 3.85 -0.54 9.35
C LYS A 33 2.59 -1.24 8.84
N TRP A 34 2.08 -0.77 7.71
CA TRP A 34 0.90 -1.40 7.11
C TRP A 34 1.19 -2.85 6.72
N GLU A 35 2.36 -3.09 6.13
CA GLU A 35 2.73 -4.44 5.69
C GLU A 35 3.00 -5.37 6.86
N GLN A 36 3.41 -4.83 8.00
CA GLN A 36 3.64 -5.61 9.21
C GLN A 36 2.37 -5.79 10.05
N GLY A 37 1.30 -5.09 9.70
CA GLY A 37 0.06 -5.15 10.47
C GLY A 37 0.08 -4.30 11.72
N LEU A 38 1.05 -3.39 11.86
CA LEU A 38 1.15 -2.51 13.02
C LEU A 38 0.17 -1.34 12.95
N SER A 39 -0.25 -1.00 11.76
CA SER A 39 -1.31 -0.01 11.55
C SER A 39 -2.03 -0.36 10.26
N VAL A 40 -3.16 0.29 10.01
CA VAL A 40 -3.94 0.05 8.80
C VAL A 40 -4.23 1.39 8.12
N PRO A 41 -4.29 1.42 6.79
CA PRO A 41 -4.66 2.64 6.09
C PRO A 41 -6.14 2.95 6.31
N ASP A 42 -6.48 4.24 6.32
CA ASP A 42 -7.88 4.64 6.43
C ASP A 42 -8.57 4.49 5.06
N SER A 43 -9.86 4.84 5.01
CA SER A 43 -10.66 4.66 3.80
C SER A 43 -10.10 5.41 2.61
N ASP A 44 -9.68 6.66 2.82
CA ASP A 44 -9.12 7.47 1.74
C ASP A 44 -7.81 6.88 1.23
N GLN A 45 -6.99 6.40 2.13
CA GLN A 45 -5.71 5.78 1.76
C GLN A 45 -5.92 4.46 1.04
N LEU A 46 -6.91 3.67 1.48
CA LEU A 46 -7.24 2.42 0.79
C LEU A 46 -7.66 2.68 -0.65
N LEU A 47 -8.46 3.73 -0.86
CA LEU A 47 -8.88 4.09 -2.20
C LEU A 47 -7.68 4.49 -3.06
N THR A 48 -6.80 5.30 -2.51
CA THR A 48 -5.58 5.72 -3.22
C THR A 48 -4.70 4.53 -3.54
N ILE A 49 -4.55 3.60 -2.61
CA ILE A 49 -3.78 2.38 -2.82
C ILE A 49 -4.37 1.59 -3.99
N SER A 50 -5.68 1.42 -4.01
CA SER A 50 -6.36 0.72 -5.11
C SER A 50 -6.06 1.36 -6.45
N GLN A 51 -6.10 2.69 -6.51
CA GLN A 51 -5.84 3.42 -7.73
C GLN A 51 -4.39 3.28 -8.18
N VAL A 52 -3.45 3.40 -7.25
CA VAL A 52 -2.02 3.32 -7.57
C VAL A 52 -1.65 1.92 -8.03
N LEU A 53 -2.19 0.90 -7.38
CA LEU A 53 -1.88 -0.48 -7.70
C LEU A 53 -2.80 -1.05 -8.78
N GLU A 54 -3.75 -0.26 -9.25
CA GLU A 54 -4.70 -0.67 -10.29
C GLU A 54 -5.41 -1.97 -9.93
N THR A 55 -5.76 -2.09 -8.65
CA THR A 55 -6.40 -3.29 -8.14
C THR A 55 -7.91 -3.10 -8.16
N PRO A 56 -8.67 -4.06 -8.70
CA PRO A 56 -10.14 -3.96 -8.65
C PRO A 56 -10.63 -3.85 -7.22
N VAL A 57 -11.61 -2.99 -7.01
CA VAL A 57 -12.14 -2.72 -5.67
C VAL A 57 -13.12 -3.81 -5.24
N SER A 58 -13.73 -4.46 -6.17
CA SER A 58 -14.72 -5.49 -5.90
C SER A 58 -14.09 -6.85 -5.64
#